data_620cbdb7d6b81d61f9af7dbf6f76ec8d
#
_entry.id   620cbdb7d6b81d61f9af7dbf6f76ec8d
#
_cell.length_a   1.000
_cell.length_b   1.000
_cell.length_c   1.000
_cell.angle_alpha   90.00
_cell.angle_beta   90.00
_cell.angle_gamma   90.00
#
_symmetry.space_group_name_H-M   'P 1'
#
loop_
_entity.id
_entity.type
_entity.pdbx_description
1 polymer ?
#
loop_
_entity_poly.entity_id
_entity_poly.type
_entity_poly.pdbx_seq_one_letter_code
_entity_poly.pdbx_strand_id
1 'polypeptide(L)'
;MIYLDTNVIIYAIENHPKYGKKCRQILEDIESEKLKVQCSVLVLVETINVLTKVNKALKERKAKTLDIRGNIDAILSLPVVWLDLNFQIIKRSSEYSYDISGVDYVHIATMELNSLSKIISADTDFNDVEFIKRIGPLDYK
;
A
#
# COMPACT_ATOMS: atom_id res chain seq x y z
N MET A 1 7.87 12.34 -6.19
CA MET A 1 6.76 11.38 -6.07
C MET A 1 6.87 10.59 -4.78
N ILE A 2 5.75 10.13 -4.28
CA ILE A 2 5.66 9.38 -3.04
C ILE A 2 5.19 7.96 -3.35
N TYR A 3 5.76 6.97 -2.68
CA TYR A 3 5.32 5.58 -2.74
C TYR A 3 4.17 5.38 -1.76
N LEU A 4 3.13 4.68 -2.17
CA LEU A 4 1.96 4.41 -1.34
C LEU A 4 1.96 2.95 -0.91
N ASP A 5 1.90 2.72 0.41
CA ASP A 5 1.82 1.37 0.95
C ASP A 5 0.41 0.82 0.92
N THR A 6 0.30 -0.49 0.88
CA THR A 6 -0.96 -1.22 0.80
C THR A 6 -1.92 -0.87 1.94
N ASN A 7 -1.42 -0.66 3.16
CA ASN A 7 -2.29 -0.40 4.31
C ASN A 7 -3.15 0.86 4.15
N VAL A 8 -2.67 1.87 3.42
CA VAL A 8 -3.45 3.08 3.16
C VAL A 8 -4.72 2.73 2.37
N ILE A 9 -4.58 1.90 1.35
CA ILE A 9 -5.71 1.44 0.53
C ILE A 9 -6.65 0.56 1.35
N ILE A 10 -6.11 -0.40 2.08
CA ILE A 10 -6.91 -1.32 2.91
C ILE A 10 -7.70 -0.56 3.97
N TYR A 11 -7.07 0.36 4.67
CA TYR A 11 -7.74 1.13 5.73
C TYR A 11 -8.85 2.03 5.17
N ALA A 12 -8.67 2.54 3.96
CA ALA A 12 -9.73 3.30 3.29
C ALA A 12 -10.93 2.41 2.95
N ILE A 13 -10.67 1.22 2.39
CA ILE A 13 -11.71 0.26 2.01
C ILE A 13 -12.48 -0.25 3.23
N GLU A 14 -11.75 -0.64 4.27
CA GLU A 14 -12.32 -1.20 5.50
C GLU A 14 -12.91 -0.16 6.44
N ASN A 15 -12.78 1.10 6.12
CA ASN A 15 -13.22 2.20 6.98
C ASN A 15 -12.61 2.08 8.40
N HIS A 16 -11.29 1.92 8.45
CA HIS A 16 -10.55 1.71 9.70
C HIS A 16 -10.88 2.81 10.71
N PRO A 17 -11.19 2.46 11.98
CA PRO A 17 -11.63 3.45 12.97
C PRO A 17 -10.65 4.60 13.21
N LYS A 18 -9.35 4.31 13.17
CA LYS A 18 -8.30 5.31 13.41
C LYS A 18 -7.81 5.99 12.13
N TYR A 19 -7.58 5.21 11.08
CA TYR A 19 -6.91 5.67 9.87
C TYR A 19 -7.82 5.88 8.66
N GLY A 20 -9.00 5.27 8.66
CA GLY A 20 -9.84 5.18 7.46
C GLY A 20 -10.21 6.52 6.85
N LYS A 21 -10.61 7.49 7.67
CA LYS A 21 -10.98 8.83 7.19
C LYS A 21 -9.81 9.52 6.49
N LYS A 22 -8.62 9.46 7.10
CA LYS A 22 -7.43 10.10 6.54
C LYS A 22 -6.95 9.36 5.29
N CYS A 23 -7.02 8.04 5.29
CA CYS A 23 -6.65 7.24 4.13
C CYS A 23 -7.58 7.52 2.95
N ARG A 24 -8.88 7.67 3.18
CA ARG A 24 -9.81 8.08 2.12
C ARG A 24 -9.46 9.47 1.57
N GLN A 25 -9.08 10.41 2.44
CA GLN A 25 -8.64 11.73 2.01
C GLN A 25 -7.40 11.63 1.12
N ILE A 26 -6.46 10.78 1.47
CA ILE A 26 -5.26 10.54 0.65
C ILE A 26 -5.66 10.04 -0.74
N LEU A 27 -6.57 9.06 -0.82
CA LEU A 27 -7.04 8.54 -2.10
C LEU A 27 -7.79 9.60 -2.92
N GLU A 28 -8.58 10.45 -2.28
CA GLU A 28 -9.25 11.57 -2.94
C GLU A 28 -8.24 12.57 -3.51
N ASP A 29 -7.16 12.84 -2.77
CA ASP A 29 -6.11 13.74 -3.24
C ASP A 29 -5.35 13.13 -4.43
N ILE A 30 -5.18 11.81 -4.46
CA ILE A 30 -4.63 11.11 -5.62
C ILE A 30 -5.57 11.24 -6.81
N GLU A 31 -6.87 11.00 -6.60
CA GLU A 31 -7.87 11.09 -7.67
C GLU A 31 -7.91 12.47 -8.29
N SER A 32 -7.84 13.51 -7.48
CA SER A 32 -7.85 14.90 -7.93
C SER A 32 -6.47 15.41 -8.38
N GLU A 33 -5.46 14.55 -8.36
CA GLU A 33 -4.07 14.84 -8.73
C GLU A 33 -3.39 15.90 -7.86
N LYS A 34 -3.91 16.14 -6.66
CA LYS A 34 -3.22 16.96 -5.65
C LYS A 34 -2.01 16.22 -5.08
N LEU A 35 -2.06 14.90 -5.10
CA LEU A 35 -0.98 14.02 -4.66
C LEU A 35 -0.63 13.05 -5.78
N LYS A 36 0.65 13.01 -6.16
CA LYS A 36 1.14 12.07 -7.17
C LYS A 36 1.89 10.95 -6.51
N VAL A 37 1.47 9.71 -6.77
CA VAL A 37 2.03 8.52 -6.13
C VAL A 37 2.45 7.46 -7.14
N GLN A 38 3.37 6.63 -6.70
CA GLN A 38 3.74 5.40 -7.37
C GLN A 38 3.48 4.23 -6.43
N CYS A 39 3.09 3.10 -6.98
CA CYS A 39 2.85 1.86 -6.26
C CYS A 39 3.40 0.68 -7.02
N SER A 40 3.95 -0.29 -6.31
CA SER A 40 4.22 -1.60 -6.90
C SER A 40 2.91 -2.33 -7.22
N VAL A 41 2.88 -3.12 -8.29
CA VAL A 41 1.77 -4.03 -8.55
C VAL A 41 1.57 -5.03 -7.40
N LEU A 42 2.59 -5.22 -6.56
CA LEU A 42 2.47 -6.02 -5.34
C LEU A 42 1.38 -5.50 -4.42
N VAL A 43 1.13 -4.18 -4.40
CA VAL A 43 0.06 -3.58 -3.61
C VAL A 43 -1.31 -4.17 -4.00
N LEU A 44 -1.52 -4.43 -5.29
CA LEU A 44 -2.76 -5.05 -5.77
C LEU A 44 -2.87 -6.50 -5.29
N VAL A 45 -1.76 -7.25 -5.33
CA VAL A 45 -1.72 -8.64 -4.85
C VAL A 45 -2.03 -8.68 -3.35
N GLU A 46 -1.41 -7.82 -2.57
CA GLU A 46 -1.64 -7.74 -1.13
C GLU A 46 -3.08 -7.34 -0.81
N THR A 47 -3.64 -6.39 -1.56
CA THR A 47 -5.02 -5.94 -1.40
C THR A 47 -5.98 -7.11 -1.63
N ILE A 48 -5.82 -7.83 -2.72
CA ILE A 48 -6.66 -9.01 -3.02
C ILE A 48 -6.55 -10.04 -1.90
N ASN A 49 -5.33 -10.30 -1.43
CA ASN A 49 -5.08 -11.27 -0.37
C ASN A 49 -5.80 -10.89 0.94
N VAL A 50 -5.70 -9.63 1.35
CA VAL A 50 -6.36 -9.14 2.57
C VAL A 50 -7.88 -9.17 2.43
N LEU A 51 -8.42 -8.67 1.32
CA LEU A 51 -9.88 -8.64 1.11
C LEU A 51 -10.47 -10.05 1.02
N THR A 52 -9.73 -11.00 0.44
CA THR A 52 -10.14 -12.40 0.40
C THR A 52 -10.25 -13.00 1.80
N LYS A 53 -9.28 -12.72 2.66
CA LYS A 53 -9.30 -13.17 4.07
C LYS A 53 -10.44 -12.53 4.85
N VAL A 54 -10.67 -11.24 4.66
CA VAL A 54 -11.79 -10.54 5.29
C VAL A 54 -13.12 -11.14 4.86
N ASN A 55 -13.29 -11.41 3.56
CA ASN A 55 -14.51 -12.00 3.03
C ASN A 55 -14.76 -13.40 3.57
N LYS A 56 -13.71 -14.18 3.75
CA LYS A 56 -13.84 -15.51 4.35
C LYS A 56 -14.40 -15.41 5.76
N ALA A 57 -13.87 -14.49 6.56
CA ALA A 57 -14.36 -14.27 7.93
C ALA A 57 -15.80 -13.74 7.93
N LEU A 58 -16.14 -12.82 7.02
CA LEU A 58 -17.48 -12.28 6.90
C LEU A 58 -18.52 -13.37 6.52
N LYS A 59 -18.17 -14.26 5.60
CA LYS A 59 -19.03 -15.38 5.21
C LYS A 59 -19.30 -16.31 6.40
N GLU A 60 -18.30 -16.59 7.23
CA GLU A 60 -18.46 -17.43 8.41
C GLU A 60 -19.45 -16.84 9.40
N ARG A 61 -19.53 -15.50 9.47
CA ARG A 61 -20.49 -14.79 10.31
C ARG A 61 -21.79 -14.45 9.60
N LYS A 62 -22.00 -14.96 8.37
CA LYS A 62 -23.15 -14.66 7.52
C LYS A 62 -23.36 -13.16 7.29
N ALA A 63 -22.27 -12.39 7.33
CA ALA A 63 -22.28 -10.96 7.06
C ALA A 63 -22.10 -10.69 5.57
N LYS A 64 -22.47 -9.47 5.14
CA LYS A 64 -22.27 -9.03 3.75
C LYS A 64 -20.78 -8.94 3.44
N THR A 65 -20.36 -9.52 2.34
CA THR A 65 -18.97 -9.51 1.88
C THR A 65 -18.63 -8.22 1.14
N LEU A 66 -17.33 -7.91 1.06
CA LEU A 66 -16.81 -6.82 0.26
C LEU A 66 -16.77 -7.23 -1.23
N ASP A 67 -16.99 -6.25 -2.10
CA ASP A 67 -16.84 -6.42 -3.54
C ASP A 67 -15.38 -6.25 -3.93
N ILE A 68 -14.65 -7.37 -4.00
CA ILE A 68 -13.21 -7.34 -4.31
C ILE A 68 -12.96 -6.77 -5.70
N ARG A 69 -13.70 -7.26 -6.71
CA ARG A 69 -13.53 -6.80 -8.09
C ARG A 69 -13.80 -5.30 -8.22
N GLY A 70 -14.89 -4.83 -7.63
CA GLY A 70 -15.23 -3.41 -7.65
C GLY A 70 -14.18 -2.54 -6.99
N ASN A 71 -13.62 -2.99 -5.87
CA ASN A 71 -12.55 -2.26 -5.20
C ASN A 71 -11.26 -2.23 -6.02
N ILE A 72 -10.87 -3.33 -6.63
CA ILE A 72 -9.69 -3.35 -7.50
C ILE A 72 -9.89 -2.46 -8.72
N ASP A 73 -11.06 -2.50 -9.35
CA ASP A 73 -11.36 -1.63 -10.49
C ASP A 73 -11.29 -0.14 -10.09
N ALA A 74 -11.78 0.20 -8.90
CA ALA A 74 -11.69 1.56 -8.39
C ALA A 74 -10.24 2.00 -8.17
N ILE A 75 -9.41 1.14 -7.61
CA ILE A 75 -7.98 1.42 -7.40
C ILE A 75 -7.29 1.62 -8.75
N LEU A 76 -7.57 0.77 -9.73
CA LEU A 76 -6.97 0.87 -11.07
C LEU A 76 -7.42 2.11 -11.84
N SER A 77 -8.55 2.72 -11.45
CA SER A 77 -9.01 3.96 -12.06
C SER A 77 -8.30 5.21 -11.52
N LEU A 78 -7.57 5.08 -10.40
CA LEU A 78 -6.79 6.19 -9.85
C LEU A 78 -5.57 6.49 -10.73
N PRO A 79 -5.16 7.78 -10.83
CA PRO A 79 -3.97 8.13 -11.62
C PRO A 79 -2.67 7.80 -10.88
N VAL A 80 -2.44 6.52 -10.64
CA VAL A 80 -1.26 5.99 -9.98
C VAL A 80 -0.28 5.49 -11.03
N VAL A 81 1.01 5.75 -10.84
CA VAL A 81 2.04 5.13 -11.66
C VAL A 81 2.36 3.75 -11.07
N TRP A 82 1.99 2.70 -11.79
CA TRP A 82 2.20 1.33 -11.35
C TRP A 82 3.60 0.84 -11.76
N LEU A 83 4.32 0.27 -10.80
CA LEU A 83 5.67 -0.26 -10.98
C LEU A 83 5.61 -1.78 -11.02
N ASP A 84 6.14 -2.37 -12.08
CA ASP A 84 6.16 -3.81 -12.23
C ASP A 84 7.22 -4.45 -11.34
N LEU A 85 6.97 -5.70 -10.94
CA LEU A 85 7.97 -6.53 -10.29
C LEU A 85 8.85 -7.18 -11.37
N ASN A 86 10.14 -7.33 -11.05
CA ASN A 86 11.09 -8.01 -11.93
C ASN A 86 12.15 -8.74 -11.11
N PHE A 87 13.02 -9.50 -11.78
CA PHE A 87 14.06 -10.27 -11.10
C PHE A 87 15.01 -9.41 -10.29
N GLN A 88 15.35 -8.23 -10.78
CA GLN A 88 16.29 -7.33 -10.10
C GLN A 88 15.73 -6.87 -8.76
N ILE A 89 14.43 -6.51 -8.72
CA ILE A 89 13.75 -6.12 -7.50
C ILE A 89 13.71 -7.28 -6.51
N ILE A 90 13.35 -8.48 -6.96
CA ILE A 90 13.26 -9.66 -6.10
C ILE A 90 14.64 -10.02 -5.56
N LYS A 91 15.66 -10.01 -6.41
CA LYS A 91 17.03 -10.27 -5.99
C LYS A 91 17.50 -9.26 -4.94
N ARG A 92 17.27 -7.97 -5.19
CA ARG A 92 17.65 -6.91 -4.24
C ARG A 92 16.93 -7.07 -2.91
N SER A 93 15.67 -7.49 -2.93
CA SER A 93 14.88 -7.75 -1.70
C SER A 93 15.57 -8.73 -0.76
N SER A 94 16.31 -9.69 -1.29
CA SER A 94 17.02 -10.70 -0.50
C SER A 94 18.35 -10.21 0.12
N GLU A 95 18.79 -9.01 -0.25
CA GLU A 95 20.12 -8.49 0.12
C GLU A 95 20.08 -7.55 1.33
N TYR A 96 18.90 -7.15 1.78
CA TYR A 96 18.76 -6.25 2.94
C TYR A 96 18.87 -7.03 4.25
N SER A 97 19.23 -6.31 5.31
CA SER A 97 19.33 -6.85 6.66
C SER A 97 18.61 -5.91 7.65
N TYR A 98 17.29 -5.78 7.48
CA TYR A 98 16.41 -5.06 8.39
C TYR A 98 15.50 -6.04 9.13
N ASP A 99 14.85 -5.59 10.19
CA ASP A 99 13.86 -6.37 10.93
C ASP A 99 12.46 -6.01 10.47
N ILE A 100 12.12 -6.43 9.24
CA ILE A 100 10.82 -6.19 8.61
C ILE A 100 10.32 -7.47 7.95
N SER A 101 9.03 -7.51 7.56
CA SER A 101 8.48 -8.68 6.90
C SER A 101 9.06 -8.88 5.50
N GLY A 102 9.02 -10.12 4.98
CA GLY A 102 9.56 -10.44 3.65
C GLY A 102 8.95 -9.62 2.51
N VAL A 103 7.64 -9.36 2.58
CA VAL A 103 6.96 -8.55 1.57
C VAL A 103 7.42 -7.09 1.63
N ASP A 104 7.70 -6.58 2.83
CA ASP A 104 8.19 -5.21 2.98
C ASP A 104 9.56 -5.02 2.37
N TYR A 105 10.40 -6.07 2.36
CA TYR A 105 11.68 -6.05 1.63
C TYR A 105 11.46 -5.79 0.13
N VAL A 106 10.40 -6.35 -0.44
CA VAL A 106 10.08 -6.14 -1.86
C VAL A 106 9.65 -4.69 -2.09
N HIS A 107 8.89 -4.11 -1.17
CA HIS A 107 8.51 -2.70 -1.26
C HIS A 107 9.72 -1.77 -1.21
N ILE A 108 10.64 -1.98 -0.26
CA ILE A 108 11.81 -1.11 -0.17
C ILE A 108 12.76 -1.30 -1.35
N ALA A 109 12.89 -2.50 -1.89
CA ALA A 109 13.68 -2.73 -3.10
C ALA A 109 13.06 -2.02 -4.32
N THR A 110 11.74 -2.07 -4.43
CA THR A 110 11.02 -1.35 -5.48
C THR A 110 11.28 0.16 -5.38
N MET A 111 11.22 0.69 -4.16
CA MET A 111 11.49 2.11 -3.93
C MET A 111 12.94 2.48 -4.30
N GLU A 112 13.90 1.71 -3.81
CA GLU A 112 15.32 1.99 -4.06
C GLU A 112 15.64 1.98 -5.55
N LEU A 113 15.19 0.95 -6.27
CA LEU A 113 15.49 0.79 -7.70
C LEU A 113 14.72 1.78 -8.59
N ASN A 114 13.70 2.44 -8.04
CA ASN A 114 12.94 3.47 -8.75
C ASN A 114 13.21 4.88 -8.20
N SER A 115 14.28 5.04 -7.41
CA SER A 115 14.72 6.33 -6.85
C SER A 115 13.64 7.03 -6.02
N LEU A 116 12.85 6.24 -5.27
CA LEU A 116 11.85 6.74 -4.35
C LEU A 116 12.37 6.68 -2.92
N SER A 117 12.20 7.76 -2.17
CA SER A 117 12.69 7.86 -0.79
C SER A 117 11.60 8.18 0.23
N LYS A 118 10.37 8.43 -0.22
CA LYS A 118 9.25 8.76 0.68
C LYS A 118 8.13 7.76 0.50
N ILE A 119 7.56 7.30 1.62
CA ILE A 119 6.43 6.38 1.64
C ILE A 119 5.34 6.89 2.56
N ILE A 120 4.08 6.79 2.14
CA ILE A 120 2.95 6.95 3.05
C ILE A 120 2.56 5.56 3.53
N SER A 121 2.70 5.32 4.82
CA SER A 121 2.42 4.03 5.45
C SER A 121 2.15 4.21 6.94
N ALA A 122 1.23 3.42 7.46
CA ALA A 122 0.99 3.32 8.90
C ALA A 122 2.03 2.42 9.60
N ASP A 123 2.81 1.66 8.83
CA ASP A 123 3.77 0.69 9.38
C ASP A 123 5.06 1.39 9.81
N THR A 124 5.29 1.42 11.12
CA THR A 124 6.48 2.06 11.71
C THR A 124 7.78 1.33 11.42
N ASP A 125 7.73 0.08 10.93
CA ASP A 125 8.93 -0.67 10.58
C ASP A 125 9.76 0.06 9.50
N PHE A 126 9.10 0.83 8.62
CA PHE A 126 9.79 1.61 7.61
C PHE A 126 10.66 2.74 8.19
N ASN A 127 10.44 3.12 9.45
CA ASN A 127 11.29 4.12 10.11
C ASN A 127 12.72 3.63 10.31
N ASP A 128 12.93 2.32 10.34
CA ASP A 128 14.25 1.72 10.55
C ASP A 128 15.06 1.60 9.25
N VAL A 129 14.46 1.92 8.12
CA VAL A 129 15.12 1.88 6.80
C VAL A 129 15.69 3.27 6.51
N GLU A 130 17.02 3.39 6.56
CA GLU A 130 17.73 4.67 6.56
C GLU A 130 17.50 5.53 5.31
N PHE A 131 17.28 4.91 4.13
CA PHE A 131 17.08 5.66 2.90
C PHE A 131 15.59 6.02 2.64
N ILE A 132 14.70 5.67 3.57
CA ILE A 132 13.26 5.92 3.44
C ILE A 132 12.79 6.88 4.52
N LYS A 133 11.99 7.86 4.11
CA LYS A 133 11.24 8.71 5.02
C LYS A 133 9.77 8.28 5.00
N ARG A 134 9.29 7.78 6.13
CA ARG A 134 7.88 7.42 6.27
C ARG A 134 7.04 8.63 6.69
N ILE A 135 5.90 8.76 6.05
CA ILE A 135 4.85 9.71 6.43
C ILE A 135 3.67 8.87 6.89
N GLY A 136 3.31 8.97 8.16
CA GLY A 136 2.13 8.27 8.67
C GLY A 136 0.85 8.88 8.08
N PRO A 137 -0.23 8.09 7.89
CA PRO A 137 -1.47 8.65 7.33
C PRO A 137 -2.04 9.81 8.16
N LEU A 138 -1.87 9.78 9.49
CA LEU A 138 -2.35 10.84 10.36
C LEU A 138 -1.52 12.12 10.25
N ASP A 139 -0.30 12.02 9.76
CA ASP A 139 0.62 13.15 9.58
C ASP A 139 0.52 13.76 8.18
N TYR A 140 -0.24 13.14 7.31
CA TYR A 140 -0.45 13.65 5.95
C TYR A 140 -1.34 14.89 5.97
N LYS A 141 -0.94 15.89 5.21
CA LYS A 141 -1.64 17.17 5.17
C LYS A 141 -2.13 17.53 3.78
#